data_71e4e91e7c1a954e269c1684e98f9315
#
_entry.id   71e4e91e7c1a954e269c1684e98f9315
#
_cell.length_a   1.000
_cell.length_b   1.000
_cell.length_c   1.000
_cell.angle_alpha   90.00
_cell.angle_beta   90.00
_cell.angle_gamma   90.00
#
_symmetry.space_group_name_H-M   'P 1'
#
loop_
_entity.id
_entity.type
_entity.pdbx_description
1 polymer ?
#
loop_
_entity_poly.entity_id
_entity_poly.type
_entity_poly.pdbx_seq_one_letter_code
_entity_poly.pdbx_strand_id
1 'polypeptide(L)'
;GLMLTNPNTVGLFDKNILKITEIVHNCGGLCYYDGANLNAVMGTVRPGDMGFDVIHLNLHKTFSTPHGGGGPGSGPVGCKSMLVPFLPSYVVDGEEELKFVKEPQNIGEMKSFYGNFTVIVKALTYVKTLGREGIPEASQNAVLNANYMMNKLKDLYTMAYDEVCMHEFVMSLADLKKKTGISAMDIAKGLLDNGIHPPTMYFPLIVEEALMVEPTETESKETLDEAVEVLRKLYEIAETDAEQLRQAP
;
A
#
# COMPACT_ATOMS: atom_id res chain seq x y z
N GLY A 1 -5.71 -17.21 14.75
CA GLY A 1 -5.58 -16.72 13.38
C GLY A 1 -4.42 -15.75 13.22
N LEU A 2 -4.08 -15.47 11.98
CA LEU A 2 -3.06 -14.51 11.59
C LEU A 2 -3.66 -13.49 10.63
N MET A 3 -3.41 -12.20 10.87
CA MET A 3 -3.69 -11.12 9.92
C MET A 3 -2.36 -10.53 9.46
N LEU A 4 -2.14 -10.46 8.15
CA LEU A 4 -0.87 -10.07 7.56
C LEU A 4 -1.11 -9.35 6.23
N THR A 5 -0.23 -8.39 5.89
CA THR A 5 -0.12 -7.85 4.54
C THR A 5 1.16 -8.39 3.87
N ASN A 6 1.10 -8.69 2.58
CA ASN A 6 2.25 -9.14 1.78
C ASN A 6 2.15 -8.59 0.35
N PRO A 7 3.00 -7.62 -0.06
CA PRO A 7 4.17 -7.14 0.68
C PRO A 7 3.82 -6.37 1.96
N ASN A 8 4.77 -6.32 2.88
CA ASN A 8 4.62 -5.62 4.15
C ASN A 8 4.88 -4.11 4.02
N THR A 9 4.69 -3.36 5.11
CA THR A 9 4.76 -1.89 5.17
C THR A 9 6.18 -1.31 5.02
N VAL A 10 7.21 -2.14 5.04
CA VAL A 10 8.59 -1.73 4.70
C VAL A 10 8.96 -2.05 3.25
N GLY A 11 7.98 -2.42 2.44
CA GLY A 11 8.14 -2.69 1.01
C GLY A 11 8.69 -4.08 0.67
N LEU A 12 8.71 -5.04 1.60
CA LEU A 12 9.28 -6.37 1.36
C LEU A 12 8.21 -7.44 1.18
N PHE A 13 8.42 -8.33 0.21
CA PHE A 13 7.60 -9.52 0.04
C PHE A 13 8.14 -10.68 0.88
N ASP A 14 7.33 -11.21 1.78
CA ASP A 14 7.73 -12.36 2.59
C ASP A 14 7.73 -13.64 1.75
N LYS A 15 8.94 -14.12 1.46
CA LYS A 15 9.18 -15.32 0.66
C LYS A 15 8.76 -16.61 1.36
N ASN A 16 8.57 -16.57 2.68
CA ASN A 16 8.16 -17.72 3.50
C ASN A 16 6.64 -17.79 3.69
N ILE A 17 5.86 -16.95 3.01
CA ILE A 17 4.43 -16.82 3.24
C ILE A 17 3.67 -18.16 3.22
N LEU A 18 4.02 -19.07 2.30
CA LEU A 18 3.40 -20.39 2.24
C LEU A 18 3.64 -21.22 3.50
N LYS A 19 4.84 -21.18 4.05
CA LYS A 19 5.19 -21.87 5.29
C LYS A 19 4.50 -21.24 6.50
N ILE A 20 4.38 -19.91 6.51
CA ILE A 20 3.71 -19.17 7.59
C ILE A 20 2.23 -19.57 7.62
N THR A 21 1.54 -19.52 6.49
CA THR A 21 0.11 -19.87 6.41
C THR A 21 -0.13 -21.35 6.72
N GLU A 22 0.76 -22.25 6.28
CA GLU A 22 0.72 -23.66 6.64
C GLU A 22 0.81 -23.88 8.16
N ILE A 23 1.73 -23.23 8.85
CA ILE A 23 1.87 -23.33 10.31
C ILE A 23 0.57 -22.88 11.01
N VAL A 24 -0.02 -21.76 10.56
CA VAL A 24 -1.27 -21.26 11.13
C VAL A 24 -2.40 -22.25 10.93
N HIS A 25 -2.55 -22.81 9.72
CA HIS A 25 -3.56 -23.80 9.41
C HIS A 25 -3.38 -25.11 10.22
N ASN A 26 -2.14 -25.57 10.38
CA ASN A 26 -1.84 -26.74 11.18
C ASN A 26 -2.20 -26.58 12.67
N CYS A 27 -2.28 -25.33 13.15
CA CYS A 27 -2.79 -24.99 14.49
C CYS A 27 -4.31 -24.76 14.52
N GLY A 28 -5.05 -25.04 13.44
CA GLY A 28 -6.49 -24.78 13.32
C GLY A 28 -6.85 -23.30 13.18
N GLY A 29 -5.90 -22.44 12.85
CA GLY A 29 -6.10 -21.02 12.66
C GLY A 29 -6.49 -20.67 11.22
N LEU A 30 -6.95 -19.42 11.01
CA LEU A 30 -7.23 -18.83 9.71
C LEU A 30 -6.28 -17.70 9.40
N CYS A 31 -6.02 -17.45 8.11
CA CYS A 31 -5.16 -16.40 7.62
C CYS A 31 -5.98 -15.32 6.92
N TYR A 32 -5.84 -14.08 7.38
CA TYR A 32 -6.49 -12.91 6.82
C TYR A 32 -5.45 -12.05 6.08
N TYR A 33 -5.71 -11.77 4.80
CA TYR A 33 -4.90 -10.89 3.99
C TYR A 33 -5.42 -9.45 4.06
N ASP A 34 -4.58 -8.56 4.58
CA ASP A 34 -4.78 -7.13 4.42
C ASP A 34 -4.33 -6.72 3.02
N GLY A 35 -5.29 -6.39 2.17
CA GLY A 35 -5.05 -6.06 0.76
C GLY A 35 -4.71 -4.59 0.50
N ALA A 36 -4.25 -3.85 1.52
CA ALA A 36 -3.86 -2.45 1.36
C ALA A 36 -2.72 -2.26 0.35
N ASN A 37 -1.79 -3.21 0.27
CA ASN A 37 -0.62 -3.18 -0.63
C ASN A 37 -0.80 -4.03 -1.89
N LEU A 38 -2.04 -4.28 -2.32
CA LEU A 38 -2.34 -5.11 -3.49
C LEU A 38 -1.76 -4.55 -4.80
N ASN A 39 -1.58 -3.24 -4.91
CA ASN A 39 -1.02 -2.56 -6.08
C ASN A 39 0.38 -3.08 -6.50
N ALA A 40 1.14 -3.65 -5.56
CA ALA A 40 2.43 -4.25 -5.87
C ALA A 40 2.36 -5.65 -6.51
N VAL A 41 1.22 -6.33 -6.42
CA VAL A 41 1.08 -7.75 -6.82
C VAL A 41 -0.12 -8.02 -7.73
N MET A 42 -0.88 -7.01 -8.11
CA MET A 42 -2.04 -7.15 -9.00
C MET A 42 -1.69 -7.90 -10.28
N GLY A 43 -2.51 -8.89 -10.62
CA GLY A 43 -2.32 -9.69 -11.83
C GLY A 43 -1.11 -10.64 -11.81
N THR A 44 -0.30 -10.60 -10.75
CA THR A 44 0.91 -11.43 -10.59
C THR A 44 0.73 -12.51 -9.55
N VAL A 45 0.19 -12.16 -8.37
CA VAL A 45 -0.03 -13.10 -7.26
C VAL A 45 -1.48 -13.03 -6.79
N ARG A 46 -2.07 -14.18 -6.53
CA ARG A 46 -3.39 -14.29 -5.91
C ARG A 46 -3.23 -14.60 -4.42
N PRO A 47 -3.78 -13.80 -3.51
CA PRO A 47 -3.65 -14.04 -2.06
C PRO A 47 -4.13 -15.42 -1.61
N GLY A 48 -5.17 -15.97 -2.26
CA GLY A 48 -5.63 -17.34 -2.00
C GLY A 48 -4.57 -18.41 -2.26
N ASP A 49 -3.69 -18.21 -3.26
CA ASP A 49 -2.60 -19.13 -3.58
C ASP A 49 -1.46 -19.03 -2.55
N MET A 50 -1.36 -17.92 -1.84
CA MET A 50 -0.46 -17.75 -0.69
C MET A 50 -1.00 -18.38 0.60
N GLY A 51 -2.19 -19.00 0.57
CA GLY A 51 -2.79 -19.66 1.73
C GLY A 51 -3.76 -18.80 2.54
N PHE A 52 -4.06 -17.58 2.12
CA PHE A 52 -5.02 -16.73 2.83
C PHE A 52 -6.46 -17.20 2.65
N ASP A 53 -7.26 -17.09 3.70
CA ASP A 53 -8.65 -17.55 3.77
C ASP A 53 -9.64 -16.41 3.60
N VAL A 54 -9.24 -15.21 4.00
CA VAL A 54 -10.01 -13.97 3.88
C VAL A 54 -9.12 -12.88 3.31
N ILE A 55 -9.69 -12.01 2.51
CA ILE A 55 -9.03 -10.81 1.98
C ILE A 55 -9.98 -9.63 2.04
N HIS A 56 -9.47 -8.44 2.39
CA HIS A 56 -10.12 -7.19 2.03
C HIS A 56 -9.25 -6.39 1.05
N LEU A 57 -9.88 -5.55 0.25
CA LEU A 57 -9.22 -4.62 -0.66
C LEU A 57 -9.56 -3.18 -0.28
N ASN A 58 -8.61 -2.27 -0.48
CA ASN A 58 -8.85 -0.84 -0.35
C ASN A 58 -9.02 -0.23 -1.74
N LEU A 59 -10.25 0.12 -2.12
CA LEU A 59 -10.52 0.72 -3.44
C LEU A 59 -9.82 2.07 -3.60
N HIS A 60 -9.69 2.82 -2.51
CA HIS A 60 -9.02 4.13 -2.46
C HIS A 60 -7.49 4.08 -2.48
N LYS A 61 -6.89 2.89 -2.48
CA LYS A 61 -5.44 2.70 -2.66
C LYS A 61 -5.15 2.13 -4.04
N THR A 62 -5.54 0.89 -4.27
CA THR A 62 -5.18 0.14 -5.47
C THR A 62 -6.00 0.52 -6.71
N PHE A 63 -7.25 0.97 -6.55
CA PHE A 63 -8.21 1.11 -7.65
C PHE A 63 -8.59 2.57 -7.95
N SER A 64 -7.76 3.52 -7.56
CA SER A 64 -7.88 4.95 -7.92
C SER A 64 -9.22 5.59 -7.56
N THR A 65 -9.76 5.26 -6.39
CA THR A 65 -11.01 5.85 -5.90
C THR A 65 -10.77 6.85 -4.76
N PRO A 66 -11.69 7.77 -4.45
CA PRO A 66 -11.50 8.71 -3.38
C PRO A 66 -11.55 8.05 -2.00
N HIS A 67 -10.69 8.51 -1.08
CA HIS A 67 -10.73 8.21 0.36
C HIS A 67 -11.56 9.24 1.13
N GLY A 68 -11.42 10.53 0.79
CA GLY A 68 -12.19 11.65 1.35
C GLY A 68 -12.15 11.74 2.87
N GLY A 69 -11.00 11.48 3.48
CA GLY A 69 -10.86 11.45 4.95
C GLY A 69 -11.55 10.24 5.62
N GLY A 70 -11.93 9.20 4.83
CA GLY A 70 -12.54 7.97 5.29
C GLY A 70 -14.02 7.78 4.94
N GLY A 71 -14.77 8.85 4.71
CA GLY A 71 -16.22 8.79 4.42
C GLY A 71 -16.57 7.97 3.17
N PRO A 72 -16.01 8.27 1.97
CA PRO A 72 -16.27 7.54 0.76
C PRO A 72 -15.45 6.24 0.61
N GLY A 73 -14.60 5.90 1.58
CA GLY A 73 -13.81 4.68 1.57
C GLY A 73 -14.69 3.45 1.38
N SER A 74 -14.27 2.52 0.53
CA SER A 74 -14.96 1.26 0.27
C SER A 74 -13.95 0.16 -0.04
N GLY A 75 -14.36 -1.09 0.19
CA GLY A 75 -13.50 -2.23 -0.10
C GLY A 75 -14.28 -3.54 -0.05
N PRO A 76 -14.19 -4.36 -1.10
CA PRO A 76 -14.76 -5.70 -1.06
C PRO A 76 -13.99 -6.59 -0.10
N VAL A 77 -14.72 -7.53 0.49
CA VAL A 77 -14.17 -8.64 1.27
C VAL A 77 -14.46 -9.93 0.53
N GLY A 78 -13.42 -10.72 0.32
CA GLY A 78 -13.51 -12.06 -0.24
C GLY A 78 -13.12 -13.12 0.78
N CYS A 79 -13.67 -14.31 0.68
CA CYS A 79 -13.30 -15.41 1.54
C CYS A 79 -13.38 -16.77 0.81
N LYS A 80 -12.71 -17.80 1.37
CA LYS A 80 -12.86 -19.17 0.93
C LYS A 80 -14.26 -19.69 1.26
N SER A 81 -14.71 -20.70 0.49
CA SER A 81 -16.06 -21.28 0.57
C SER A 81 -16.46 -21.73 1.97
N MET A 82 -15.52 -22.22 2.79
CA MET A 82 -15.80 -22.64 4.16
C MET A 82 -16.29 -21.51 5.08
N LEU A 83 -16.07 -20.24 4.72
CA LEU A 83 -16.50 -19.07 5.48
C LEU A 83 -17.79 -18.44 4.95
N VAL A 84 -18.27 -18.85 3.77
CA VAL A 84 -19.51 -18.33 3.16
C VAL A 84 -20.70 -18.40 4.11
N PRO A 85 -20.95 -19.51 4.85
CA PRO A 85 -22.09 -19.59 5.77
C PRO A 85 -22.10 -18.51 6.87
N PHE A 86 -20.97 -17.89 7.14
CA PHE A 86 -20.80 -16.87 8.19
C PHE A 86 -20.82 -15.43 7.66
N LEU A 87 -20.96 -15.24 6.34
CA LEU A 87 -20.95 -13.89 5.75
C LEU A 87 -21.94 -12.95 6.42
N PRO A 88 -21.56 -11.70 6.68
CA PRO A 88 -22.44 -10.71 7.31
C PRO A 88 -23.54 -10.25 6.35
N SER A 89 -24.59 -9.64 6.92
CA SER A 89 -25.70 -9.03 6.18
C SER A 89 -26.45 -10.00 5.29
N TYR A 90 -27.06 -9.52 4.22
CA TYR A 90 -27.73 -10.32 3.21
C TYR A 90 -26.81 -10.48 2.00
N VAL A 91 -26.86 -11.63 1.36
CA VAL A 91 -26.25 -11.89 0.06
C VAL A 91 -27.34 -11.92 -1.01
N VAL A 92 -26.94 -11.65 -2.25
CA VAL A 92 -27.86 -11.75 -3.39
C VAL A 92 -27.73 -13.14 -3.98
N ASP A 93 -28.83 -13.85 -4.09
CA ASP A 93 -28.92 -15.21 -4.66
C ASP A 93 -30.01 -15.28 -5.73
N GLY A 94 -29.89 -16.26 -6.65
CA GLY A 94 -30.78 -16.49 -7.76
C GLY A 94 -30.21 -16.15 -9.12
N GLU A 95 -30.65 -16.85 -10.18
CA GLU A 95 -30.24 -16.62 -11.57
C GLU A 95 -31.24 -15.75 -12.33
N GLU A 96 -32.53 -16.15 -12.33
CA GLU A 96 -33.61 -15.43 -13.03
C GLU A 96 -34.28 -14.37 -12.14
N GLU A 97 -34.49 -14.70 -10.88
CA GLU A 97 -35.08 -13.81 -9.88
C GLU A 97 -34.11 -13.62 -8.72
N LEU A 98 -33.53 -12.44 -8.63
CA LEU A 98 -32.57 -12.08 -7.58
C LEU A 98 -33.30 -11.83 -6.27
N LYS A 99 -32.86 -12.49 -5.20
CA LYS A 99 -33.40 -12.35 -3.82
C LYS A 99 -32.29 -12.04 -2.81
N PHE A 100 -32.67 -11.31 -1.79
CA PHE A 100 -31.82 -11.16 -0.60
C PHE A 100 -32.02 -12.37 0.31
N VAL A 101 -30.97 -13.10 0.57
CA VAL A 101 -30.95 -14.24 1.49
C VAL A 101 -29.94 -14.05 2.59
N LYS A 102 -30.22 -14.60 3.76
CA LYS A 102 -29.23 -14.68 4.86
C LYS A 102 -28.60 -16.06 4.85
N GLU A 103 -27.29 -16.07 4.99
CA GLU A 103 -26.55 -17.31 5.22
C GLU A 103 -26.97 -17.97 6.56
N PRO A 104 -26.92 -19.30 6.67
CA PRO A 104 -27.46 -20.04 7.83
C PRO A 104 -26.79 -19.66 9.16
N GLN A 105 -25.49 -19.33 9.13
CA GLN A 105 -24.70 -18.97 10.31
C GLN A 105 -24.22 -17.53 10.26
N ASN A 106 -24.97 -16.68 9.58
CA ASN A 106 -24.69 -15.25 9.40
C ASN A 106 -24.30 -14.56 10.72
N ILE A 107 -23.21 -13.83 10.71
CA ILE A 107 -22.66 -13.16 11.91
C ILE A 107 -23.34 -11.81 12.23
N GLY A 108 -24.39 -11.45 11.50
CA GLY A 108 -25.12 -10.19 11.69
C GLY A 108 -24.70 -9.09 10.71
N GLU A 109 -25.21 -7.90 10.92
CA GLU A 109 -24.95 -6.75 10.05
C GLU A 109 -23.75 -5.96 10.58
N MET A 110 -22.72 -5.79 9.72
CA MET A 110 -21.52 -5.00 10.05
C MET A 110 -21.71 -3.53 9.70
N LYS A 111 -22.52 -3.24 8.68
CA LYS A 111 -22.87 -1.91 8.18
C LYS A 111 -24.33 -1.86 7.77
N SER A 112 -24.90 -0.66 7.79
CA SER A 112 -26.29 -0.43 7.35
C SER A 112 -26.47 -0.38 5.82
N PHE A 113 -25.40 -0.50 5.05
CA PHE A 113 -25.39 -0.46 3.59
C PHE A 113 -24.24 -1.30 3.01
N TYR A 114 -24.26 -1.57 1.71
CA TYR A 114 -23.35 -2.49 1.02
C TYR A 114 -22.10 -1.83 0.41
N GLY A 115 -21.78 -0.63 0.80
CA GLY A 115 -20.65 0.14 0.30
C GLY A 115 -21.08 1.35 -0.54
N ASN A 116 -20.12 2.22 -0.84
CA ASN A 116 -20.35 3.44 -1.61
C ASN A 116 -20.47 3.11 -3.10
N PHE A 117 -21.68 3.04 -3.63
CA PHE A 117 -21.97 2.59 -4.99
C PHE A 117 -21.14 3.32 -6.06
N THR A 118 -21.06 4.65 -6.02
CA THR A 118 -20.26 5.41 -7.01
C THR A 118 -18.76 5.13 -6.92
N VAL A 119 -18.23 4.83 -5.74
CA VAL A 119 -16.84 4.40 -5.54
C VAL A 119 -16.61 3.02 -6.17
N ILE A 120 -17.55 2.11 -6.01
CA ILE A 120 -17.49 0.78 -6.63
C ILE A 120 -17.52 0.90 -8.17
N VAL A 121 -18.37 1.78 -8.72
CA VAL A 121 -18.43 2.05 -10.18
C VAL A 121 -17.09 2.63 -10.68
N LYS A 122 -16.46 3.54 -9.94
CA LYS A 122 -15.13 4.07 -10.30
C LYS A 122 -14.06 2.97 -10.30
N ALA A 123 -14.04 2.11 -9.28
CA ALA A 123 -13.12 0.98 -9.24
C ALA A 123 -13.34 0.01 -10.41
N LEU A 124 -14.60 -0.28 -10.75
CA LEU A 124 -14.94 -1.09 -11.91
C LEU A 124 -14.46 -0.45 -13.22
N THR A 125 -14.60 0.88 -13.34
CA THR A 125 -14.11 1.63 -14.51
C THR A 125 -12.60 1.51 -14.63
N TYR A 126 -11.86 1.69 -13.52
CA TYR A 126 -10.41 1.48 -13.47
C TYR A 126 -10.01 0.10 -13.98
N VAL A 127 -10.61 -0.96 -13.41
CA VAL A 127 -10.34 -2.35 -13.81
C VAL A 127 -10.64 -2.59 -15.29
N LYS A 128 -11.76 -2.06 -15.80
CA LYS A 128 -12.13 -2.20 -17.21
C LYS A 128 -11.23 -1.40 -18.16
N THR A 129 -10.75 -0.24 -17.72
CA THR A 129 -9.84 0.60 -18.53
C THR A 129 -8.47 -0.05 -18.70
N LEU A 130 -7.90 -0.55 -17.63
CA LEU A 130 -6.60 -1.24 -17.67
C LEU A 130 -6.70 -2.63 -18.31
N GLY A 131 -7.77 -3.35 -18.01
CA GLY A 131 -7.99 -4.70 -18.53
C GLY A 131 -6.95 -5.70 -18.03
N ARG A 132 -6.92 -6.84 -18.73
CA ARG A 132 -6.09 -7.99 -18.35
C ARG A 132 -4.58 -7.70 -18.43
N GLU A 133 -4.18 -6.87 -19.36
CA GLU A 133 -2.77 -6.55 -19.64
C GLU A 133 -2.28 -5.36 -18.79
N GLY A 134 -3.08 -4.29 -18.71
CA GLY A 134 -2.69 -3.09 -17.98
C GLY A 134 -2.63 -3.25 -16.46
N ILE A 135 -3.42 -4.16 -15.87
CA ILE A 135 -3.37 -4.40 -14.41
C ILE A 135 -2.00 -4.93 -13.96
N PRO A 136 -1.43 -6.03 -14.52
CA PRO A 136 -0.10 -6.46 -14.15
C PRO A 136 0.99 -5.47 -14.56
N GLU A 137 0.82 -4.75 -15.67
CA GLU A 137 1.75 -3.71 -16.11
C GLU A 137 1.83 -2.57 -15.07
N ALA A 138 0.70 -2.07 -14.57
CA ALA A 138 0.66 -1.07 -13.52
C ALA A 138 1.41 -1.55 -12.26
N SER A 139 1.18 -2.79 -11.84
CA SER A 139 1.86 -3.39 -10.70
C SER A 139 3.38 -3.48 -10.90
N GLN A 140 3.82 -3.93 -12.07
CA GLN A 140 5.24 -4.06 -12.42
C GLN A 140 5.92 -2.70 -12.47
N ASN A 141 5.27 -1.68 -13.04
CA ASN A 141 5.79 -0.32 -13.10
C ASN A 141 5.91 0.31 -11.72
N ALA A 142 4.95 0.09 -10.81
CA ALA A 142 5.05 0.55 -9.44
C ALA A 142 6.30 -0.02 -8.73
N VAL A 143 6.55 -1.32 -8.89
CA VAL A 143 7.73 -1.99 -8.33
C VAL A 143 9.02 -1.48 -8.99
N LEU A 144 9.03 -1.31 -10.31
CA LEU A 144 10.19 -0.78 -11.04
C LEU A 144 10.56 0.63 -10.58
N ASN A 145 9.56 1.52 -10.47
CA ASN A 145 9.75 2.91 -10.07
C ASN A 145 10.31 3.02 -8.65
N ALA A 146 9.79 2.24 -7.70
CA ALA A 146 10.29 2.21 -6.33
C ALA A 146 11.76 1.77 -6.28
N ASN A 147 12.11 0.68 -6.94
CA ASN A 147 13.49 0.20 -6.99
C ASN A 147 14.42 1.18 -7.71
N TYR A 148 13.95 1.85 -8.77
CA TYR A 148 14.71 2.87 -9.47
C TYR A 148 15.10 4.02 -8.53
N MET A 149 14.12 4.63 -7.84
CA MET A 149 14.37 5.72 -6.89
C MET A 149 15.25 5.28 -5.73
N MET A 150 14.96 4.14 -5.11
CA MET A 150 15.77 3.60 -4.02
C MET A 150 17.23 3.47 -4.41
N ASN A 151 17.53 2.90 -5.59
CA ASN A 151 18.91 2.75 -6.05
C ASN A 151 19.61 4.08 -6.35
N LYS A 152 18.87 5.13 -6.68
CA LYS A 152 19.40 6.48 -6.91
C LYS A 152 19.64 7.27 -5.63
N LEU A 153 19.10 6.84 -4.50
CA LEU A 153 19.15 7.55 -3.23
C LEU A 153 19.99 6.86 -2.14
N LYS A 154 20.24 5.57 -2.27
CA LYS A 154 20.90 4.76 -1.23
C LYS A 154 22.36 5.09 -0.96
N ASP A 155 22.99 5.90 -1.78
CA ASP A 155 24.33 6.43 -1.55
C ASP A 155 24.34 7.62 -0.57
N LEU A 156 23.21 8.29 -0.36
CA LEU A 156 23.04 9.42 0.55
C LEU A 156 22.16 9.09 1.76
N TYR A 157 21.03 8.47 1.52
CA TYR A 157 20.05 8.14 2.56
C TYR A 157 20.23 6.69 3.04
N THR A 158 20.11 6.48 4.34
CA THR A 158 20.13 5.14 4.90
C THR A 158 18.82 4.40 4.56
N MET A 159 18.89 3.35 3.74
CA MET A 159 17.73 2.48 3.51
C MET A 159 17.48 1.61 4.72
N ALA A 160 16.21 1.55 5.19
CA ALA A 160 15.84 0.67 6.30
C ALA A 160 16.13 -0.80 5.96
N TYR A 161 15.96 -1.16 4.69
CA TYR A 161 16.31 -2.46 4.13
C TYR A 161 16.93 -2.25 2.74
N ASP A 162 18.20 -2.62 2.56
CA ASP A 162 18.92 -2.52 1.28
C ASP A 162 18.80 -3.83 0.48
N GLU A 163 17.57 -4.19 0.14
CA GLU A 163 17.25 -5.30 -0.76
C GLU A 163 16.17 -4.87 -1.76
N VAL A 164 15.92 -5.68 -2.78
CA VAL A 164 14.87 -5.38 -3.77
C VAL A 164 13.53 -5.19 -3.07
N CYS A 165 12.97 -4.00 -3.19
CA CYS A 165 11.67 -3.66 -2.64
C CYS A 165 10.54 -3.98 -3.63
N MET A 166 9.31 -3.98 -3.13
CA MET A 166 8.12 -4.01 -3.94
C MET A 166 7.76 -2.58 -4.40
N HIS A 167 6.55 -2.10 -4.18
CA HIS A 167 6.07 -0.80 -4.66
C HIS A 167 6.52 0.41 -3.82
N GLU A 168 7.11 0.18 -2.66
CA GLU A 168 7.55 1.21 -1.72
C GLU A 168 8.86 0.82 -1.05
N PHE A 169 9.57 1.80 -0.52
CA PHE A 169 10.76 1.62 0.30
C PHE A 169 10.80 2.65 1.42
N VAL A 170 11.54 2.35 2.48
CA VAL A 170 11.64 3.23 3.65
C VAL A 170 13.08 3.69 3.83
N MET A 171 13.26 5.01 3.90
CA MET A 171 14.51 5.66 4.28
C MET A 171 14.47 6.07 5.74
N SER A 172 15.58 5.87 6.45
CA SER A 172 15.80 6.45 7.77
C SER A 172 16.64 7.72 7.65
N LEU A 173 16.18 8.80 8.27
CA LEU A 173 16.90 10.05 8.38
C LEU A 173 17.56 10.23 9.76
N ALA A 174 17.62 9.17 10.57
CA ALA A 174 18.18 9.24 11.92
C ALA A 174 19.63 9.73 11.92
N ASP A 175 20.47 9.27 10.99
CA ASP A 175 21.87 9.70 10.87
C ASP A 175 21.97 11.16 10.42
N LEU A 176 21.15 11.57 9.44
CA LEU A 176 21.09 12.97 9.00
C LEU A 176 20.67 13.89 10.16
N LYS A 177 19.64 13.51 10.89
CA LYS A 177 19.17 14.26 12.06
C LYS A 177 20.23 14.38 13.14
N LYS A 178 20.93 13.30 13.45
CA LYS A 178 22.02 13.30 14.43
C LYS A 178 23.16 14.24 14.00
N LYS A 179 23.47 14.31 12.70
CA LYS A 179 24.53 15.13 12.14
C LYS A 179 24.18 16.61 12.05
N THR A 180 22.96 16.93 11.61
CA THR A 180 22.54 18.29 11.20
C THR A 180 21.41 18.88 12.05
N GLY A 181 20.70 18.05 12.80
CA GLY A 181 19.49 18.42 13.51
C GLY A 181 18.23 18.50 12.61
N ILE A 182 18.36 18.19 11.31
CA ILE A 182 17.24 18.17 10.36
C ILE A 182 16.49 16.85 10.47
N SER A 183 15.16 16.93 10.70
CA SER A 183 14.26 15.79 10.87
C SER A 183 13.64 15.34 9.55
N ALA A 184 12.95 14.20 9.57
CA ALA A 184 12.11 13.75 8.45
C ALA A 184 11.03 14.78 8.08
N MET A 185 10.49 15.50 9.08
CA MET A 185 9.53 16.59 8.88
C MET A 185 10.13 17.74 8.09
N ASP A 186 11.37 18.16 8.38
CA ASP A 186 12.01 19.30 7.70
C ASP A 186 12.26 18.93 6.22
N ILE A 187 12.72 17.72 5.94
CA ILE A 187 12.86 17.22 4.56
C ILE A 187 11.51 17.18 3.84
N ALA A 188 10.46 16.68 4.50
CA ALA A 188 9.10 16.63 3.92
C ALA A 188 8.57 18.03 3.57
N LYS A 189 8.82 19.03 4.43
CA LYS A 189 8.48 20.44 4.16
C LYS A 189 9.31 21.01 3.00
N GLY A 190 10.60 20.69 2.94
CA GLY A 190 11.45 21.06 1.81
C GLY A 190 10.97 20.45 0.48
N LEU A 191 10.39 19.26 0.49
CA LEU A 191 9.74 18.68 -0.69
C LEU A 191 8.53 19.50 -1.14
N LEU A 192 7.68 19.97 -0.20
CA LEU A 192 6.55 20.86 -0.52
C LEU A 192 7.01 22.15 -1.21
N ASP A 193 8.09 22.78 -0.74
CA ASP A 193 8.68 23.99 -1.36
C ASP A 193 9.14 23.75 -2.80
N ASN A 194 9.47 22.50 -3.13
CA ASN A 194 9.85 22.10 -4.47
C ASN A 194 8.69 21.48 -5.28
N GLY A 195 7.43 21.62 -4.80
CA GLY A 195 6.23 21.15 -5.50
C GLY A 195 6.02 19.65 -5.48
N ILE A 196 6.74 18.92 -4.62
CA ILE A 196 6.62 17.46 -4.48
C ILE A 196 5.75 17.14 -3.28
N HIS A 197 4.75 16.25 -3.48
CA HIS A 197 3.96 15.73 -2.37
C HIS A 197 4.85 14.90 -1.45
N PRO A 198 4.91 15.23 -0.14
CA PRO A 198 5.84 14.55 0.75
C PRO A 198 5.41 13.11 1.00
N PRO A 199 6.38 12.18 1.15
CA PRO A 199 6.09 10.81 1.53
C PRO A 199 5.58 10.73 2.97
N THR A 200 5.02 9.58 3.36
CA THR A 200 4.59 9.32 4.74
C THR A 200 5.78 9.39 5.69
N MET A 201 5.64 10.20 6.75
CA MET A 201 6.69 10.42 7.74
C MET A 201 6.45 9.62 9.02
N TYR A 202 7.55 9.30 9.74
CA TYR A 202 7.51 8.62 11.06
C TYR A 202 6.74 7.30 11.06
N PHE A 203 6.63 6.67 9.91
CA PHE A 203 5.99 5.39 9.74
C PHE A 203 6.76 4.55 8.69
N PRO A 204 6.95 3.24 8.90
CA PRO A 204 6.50 2.46 10.07
C PRO A 204 7.32 2.75 11.34
N LEU A 205 6.70 2.61 12.52
CA LEU A 205 7.29 3.00 13.82
C LEU A 205 8.59 2.28 14.19
N ILE A 206 8.89 1.18 13.53
CA ILE A 206 10.14 0.42 13.72
C ILE A 206 11.36 1.09 13.07
N VAL A 207 11.15 2.12 12.24
CA VAL A 207 12.23 2.87 11.58
C VAL A 207 12.23 4.29 12.13
N GLU A 208 13.36 4.67 12.74
CA GLU A 208 13.54 6.02 13.30
C GLU A 208 13.67 7.05 12.17
N GLU A 209 13.00 8.22 12.32
CA GLU A 209 12.97 9.30 11.32
C GLU A 209 12.63 8.78 9.91
N ALA A 210 11.62 7.92 9.83
CA ALA A 210 11.21 7.27 8.58
C ALA A 210 10.61 8.24 7.58
N LEU A 211 11.00 8.06 6.32
CA LEU A 211 10.26 8.51 5.12
C LEU A 211 9.92 7.28 4.28
N MET A 212 8.63 6.99 4.13
CA MET A 212 8.14 5.88 3.32
C MET A 212 7.74 6.37 1.94
N VAL A 213 8.54 6.02 0.94
CA VAL A 213 8.42 6.52 -0.43
C VAL A 213 7.72 5.50 -1.30
N GLU A 214 6.62 5.92 -1.90
CA GLU A 214 5.84 5.16 -2.88
C GLU A 214 5.66 6.02 -4.14
N PRO A 215 6.51 5.86 -5.18
CA PRO A 215 6.46 6.71 -6.37
C PRO A 215 5.29 6.43 -7.29
N THR A 216 4.61 5.33 -7.13
CA THR A 216 3.50 4.82 -7.94
C THR A 216 3.86 4.48 -9.39
N GLU A 217 2.93 3.83 -10.11
CA GLU A 217 3.05 3.47 -11.51
C GLU A 217 2.78 4.64 -12.46
N THR A 218 2.18 5.71 -11.96
CA THR A 218 1.76 6.86 -12.79
C THR A 218 2.87 7.85 -13.08
N GLU A 219 4.00 7.75 -12.33
CA GLU A 219 5.11 8.67 -12.51
C GLU A 219 6.00 8.30 -13.68
N SER A 220 6.36 9.30 -14.50
CA SER A 220 7.32 9.13 -15.58
C SER A 220 8.75 9.05 -15.05
N LYS A 221 9.66 8.54 -15.88
CA LYS A 221 11.09 8.52 -15.51
C LYS A 221 11.63 9.92 -15.25
N GLU A 222 11.19 10.91 -16.02
CA GLU A 222 11.59 12.31 -15.86
C GLU A 222 11.14 12.85 -14.50
N THR A 223 9.91 12.59 -14.09
CA THR A 223 9.38 12.99 -12.77
C THR A 223 10.14 12.30 -11.63
N LEU A 224 10.49 11.02 -11.81
CA LEU A 224 11.30 10.29 -10.81
C LEU A 224 12.72 10.86 -10.71
N ASP A 225 13.35 11.21 -11.83
CA ASP A 225 14.67 11.83 -11.85
C ASP A 225 14.63 13.20 -11.16
N GLU A 226 13.62 14.02 -11.43
CA GLU A 226 13.41 15.30 -10.75
C GLU A 226 13.25 15.13 -9.22
N ALA A 227 12.44 14.18 -8.80
CA ALA A 227 12.24 13.89 -7.37
C ALA A 227 13.54 13.43 -6.69
N VAL A 228 14.34 12.61 -7.37
CA VAL A 228 15.66 12.19 -6.90
C VAL A 228 16.59 13.39 -6.76
N GLU A 229 16.65 14.27 -7.76
CA GLU A 229 17.49 15.47 -7.71
C GLU A 229 17.08 16.41 -6.57
N VAL A 230 15.78 16.61 -6.36
CA VAL A 230 15.28 17.42 -5.24
C VAL A 230 15.68 16.80 -3.90
N LEU A 231 15.50 15.49 -3.71
CA LEU A 231 15.90 14.81 -2.47
C LEU A 231 17.42 14.92 -2.23
N ARG A 232 18.24 14.77 -3.26
CA ARG A 232 19.69 14.95 -3.14
C ARG A 232 20.07 16.38 -2.76
N LYS A 233 19.44 17.38 -3.37
CA LYS A 233 19.61 18.80 -3.04
C LYS A 233 19.20 19.11 -1.59
N LEU A 234 18.07 18.56 -1.12
CA LEU A 234 17.62 18.76 0.27
C LEU A 234 18.59 18.15 1.27
N TYR A 235 19.20 17.01 0.94
CA TYR A 235 20.25 16.42 1.77
C TYR A 235 21.48 17.34 1.85
N GLU A 236 21.94 17.91 0.72
CA GLU A 236 23.04 18.86 0.67
C GLU A 236 22.74 20.13 1.48
N ILE A 237 21.53 20.69 1.35
CA ILE A 237 21.08 21.85 2.14
C ILE A 237 21.07 21.51 3.63
N ALA A 238 20.62 20.32 4.01
CA ALA A 238 20.64 19.89 5.41
C ALA A 238 22.07 19.90 6.00
N GLU A 239 23.08 19.61 5.20
CA GLU A 239 24.49 19.62 5.62
C GLU A 239 25.15 21.00 5.60
N THR A 240 24.71 21.89 4.70
CA THR A 240 25.37 23.19 4.45
C THR A 240 24.60 24.37 5.00
N ASP A 241 23.30 24.38 4.97
CA ASP A 241 22.41 25.47 5.45
C ASP A 241 21.11 24.91 6.06
N ALA A 242 21.25 24.21 7.18
CA ALA A 242 20.12 23.57 7.88
C ALA A 242 19.00 24.56 8.25
N GLU A 243 19.32 25.86 8.43
CA GLU A 243 18.33 26.87 8.80
C GLU A 243 17.32 27.11 7.67
N GLN A 244 17.74 27.04 6.42
CA GLN A 244 16.85 27.15 5.27
C GLN A 244 15.72 26.09 5.34
N LEU A 245 16.05 24.84 5.69
CA LEU A 245 15.06 23.77 5.78
C LEU A 245 14.12 23.93 6.99
N ARG A 246 14.61 24.48 8.12
CA ARG A 246 13.75 24.74 9.29
C ARG A 246 12.71 25.82 9.02
N GLN A 247 12.97 26.70 8.08
CA GLN A 247 12.05 27.76 7.67
C GLN A 247 11.06 27.33 6.57
N ALA A 248 11.21 26.14 6.00
CA ALA A 248 10.28 25.56 5.02
C ALA A 248 8.94 25.21 5.66
N PRO A 249 7.88 25.15 4.83
CA PRO A 249 7.01 26.18 4.34
C PRO A 249 6.13 26.69 5.43
#